data_803c7af7dd5dcec2cca6ff6090ecf654
#
_entry.id   803c7af7dd5dcec2cca6ff6090ecf654
#
_cell.length_a   1.000
_cell.length_b   1.000
_cell.length_c   1.000
_cell.angle_alpha   90.00
_cell.angle_beta   90.00
_cell.angle_gamma   90.00
#
_symmetry.space_group_name_H-M   'P 1'
#
loop_
_entity.id
_entity.type
_entity.pdbx_description
1 polymer ?
#
loop_
_entity_poly.entity_id
_entity_poly.type
_entity_poly.pdbx_seq_one_letter_code
_entity_poly.pdbx_strand_id
1 'polypeptide(L)'
;MEATGVYWKPVWHVLSDGDFILVLANAAHVKNVPGRKTDVNDATWLADLLAHGLIRGSFVPDEQTQEMRNLLRTRKQLVRERTSHVQRIQKTLEDANIKLDSVICDVVGLSGRAMIEALIEGESDPSRLAELAHRRIKAPPEELGEALRGRVTKHHRFLLRLHLNHIDAIEGAIAEIDSEVETHIEPFRTAIERLTTIPSAIFPPASSSPKSVMT
;
A
#
# COMPACT_ATOMS: atom_id res chain seq x y z
N MET A 1 -4.89 -4.53 30.10
CA MET A 1 -5.62 -3.63 29.16
C MET A 1 -6.02 -4.39 27.90
N GLU A 2 -7.01 -3.90 27.17
CA GLU A 2 -7.50 -4.51 25.93
C GLU A 2 -6.84 -3.88 24.70
N ALA A 3 -6.49 -4.71 23.70
CA ALA A 3 -5.89 -4.27 22.44
C ALA A 3 -6.94 -3.67 21.50
N THR A 4 -7.26 -2.38 21.67
CA THR A 4 -8.22 -1.65 20.85
C THR A 4 -7.51 -0.70 19.89
N GLY A 5 -7.32 -1.12 18.64
CA GLY A 5 -6.62 -0.32 17.62
C GLY A 5 -5.23 0.10 18.07
N VAL A 6 -4.94 1.40 18.03
CA VAL A 6 -3.65 1.99 18.47
C VAL A 6 -3.74 2.62 19.89
N TYR A 7 -4.93 2.72 20.46
CA TYR A 7 -5.20 3.49 21.70
C TYR A 7 -4.54 2.90 22.95
N TRP A 8 -4.24 1.60 22.95
CA TRP A 8 -3.56 0.95 24.06
C TRP A 8 -2.07 1.37 24.17
N LYS A 9 -1.44 1.80 23.07
CA LYS A 9 0.01 2.08 23.02
C LYS A 9 0.45 3.21 23.97
N PRO A 10 -0.16 4.42 23.93
CA PRO A 10 0.23 5.50 24.85
C PRO A 10 0.08 5.09 26.32
N VAL A 11 -0.99 4.38 26.65
CA VAL A 11 -1.23 3.89 28.01
C VAL A 11 -0.21 2.84 28.42
N TRP A 12 0.13 1.94 27.49
CA TRP A 12 1.16 0.92 27.70
C TRP A 12 2.52 1.56 28.01
N HIS A 13 2.94 2.55 27.23
CA HIS A 13 4.23 3.23 27.43
C HIS A 13 4.28 3.96 28.79
N VAL A 14 3.24 4.69 29.15
CA VAL A 14 3.20 5.39 30.45
C VAL A 14 3.25 4.42 31.63
N LEU A 15 2.58 3.27 31.52
CA LEU A 15 2.53 2.28 32.59
C LEU A 15 3.74 1.35 32.63
N SER A 16 4.47 1.19 31.52
CA SER A 16 5.68 0.33 31.47
C SER A 16 6.86 0.89 32.24
N ASP A 17 6.84 2.20 32.54
CA ASP A 17 7.87 2.85 33.39
C ASP A 17 7.62 2.64 34.88
N GLY A 18 6.48 2.05 35.26
CA GLY A 18 6.11 1.78 36.65
C GLY A 18 6.27 0.31 37.03
N ASP A 19 6.10 0.02 38.34
CA ASP A 19 6.20 -1.34 38.91
C ASP A 19 4.97 -2.22 38.59
N PHE A 20 4.48 -2.18 37.35
CA PHE A 20 3.30 -2.93 36.92
C PHE A 20 3.66 -4.10 36.00
N ILE A 21 3.03 -5.25 36.24
CA ILE A 21 3.02 -6.35 35.26
C ILE A 21 1.89 -6.07 34.27
N LEU A 22 2.27 -5.62 33.06
CA LEU A 22 1.30 -5.26 32.04
C LEU A 22 0.87 -6.48 31.21
N VAL A 23 -0.44 -6.66 31.07
CA VAL A 23 -1.05 -7.69 30.23
C VAL A 23 -1.90 -7.02 29.17
N LEU A 24 -1.54 -7.23 27.89
CA LEU A 24 -2.36 -6.80 26.76
C LEU A 24 -3.28 -7.94 26.33
N ALA A 25 -4.57 -7.79 26.50
CA ALA A 25 -5.56 -8.79 26.13
C ALA A 25 -6.06 -8.58 24.71
N ASN A 26 -6.28 -9.67 23.97
CA ASN A 26 -6.92 -9.61 22.64
C ASN A 26 -8.41 -9.28 22.80
N ALA A 27 -8.86 -8.19 22.16
CA ALA A 27 -10.23 -7.72 22.19
C ALA A 27 -11.26 -8.79 21.76
N ALA A 28 -10.96 -9.57 20.72
CA ALA A 28 -11.83 -10.64 20.27
C ALA A 28 -11.92 -11.77 21.31
N HIS A 29 -10.82 -12.09 22.00
CA HIS A 29 -10.83 -13.09 23.06
C HIS A 29 -11.68 -12.64 24.24
N VAL A 30 -11.49 -11.41 24.74
CA VAL A 30 -12.26 -10.83 25.84
C VAL A 30 -13.76 -10.79 25.52
N LYS A 31 -14.12 -10.42 24.30
CA LYS A 31 -15.50 -10.37 23.84
C LYS A 31 -16.18 -11.74 23.78
N ASN A 32 -15.42 -12.79 23.52
CA ASN A 32 -15.95 -14.16 23.34
C ASN A 32 -16.04 -14.93 24.67
N VAL A 33 -15.54 -14.39 25.78
CA VAL A 33 -15.75 -15.03 27.10
C VAL A 33 -17.21 -14.90 27.48
N PRO A 34 -17.90 -16.00 27.83
CA PRO A 34 -19.33 -15.97 28.23
C PRO A 34 -19.55 -15.06 29.45
N GLY A 35 -20.48 -14.14 29.32
CA GLY A 35 -20.82 -13.20 30.39
C GLY A 35 -21.55 -11.97 29.84
N ARG A 36 -22.04 -11.13 30.75
CA ARG A 36 -22.75 -9.91 30.38
C ARG A 36 -21.80 -8.72 30.44
N LYS A 37 -21.39 -8.23 29.30
CA LYS A 37 -20.59 -7.01 29.15
C LYS A 37 -21.53 -5.80 29.04
N THR A 38 -21.31 -4.76 29.86
CA THR A 38 -21.90 -3.44 29.69
C THR A 38 -20.79 -2.41 29.63
N ASP A 39 -20.98 -1.31 28.91
CA ASP A 39 -19.93 -0.29 28.68
C ASP A 39 -19.42 0.34 29.99
N VAL A 40 -20.24 0.41 31.02
CA VAL A 40 -19.89 0.95 32.35
C VAL A 40 -19.00 -0.02 33.14
N ASN A 41 -19.04 -1.32 32.82
CA ASN A 41 -18.34 -2.36 33.58
C ASN A 41 -17.15 -2.96 32.84
N ASP A 42 -16.68 -2.34 31.76
CA ASP A 42 -15.62 -2.90 30.94
C ASP A 42 -14.31 -3.09 31.73
N ALA A 43 -13.94 -2.11 32.55
CA ALA A 43 -12.73 -2.20 33.37
C ALA A 43 -12.87 -3.26 34.47
N THR A 44 -14.04 -3.32 35.14
CA THR A 44 -14.34 -4.32 36.16
C THR A 44 -14.38 -5.72 35.57
N TRP A 45 -14.99 -5.87 34.39
CA TRP A 45 -15.00 -7.14 33.64
C TRP A 45 -13.59 -7.63 33.29
N LEU A 46 -12.73 -6.75 32.82
CA LEU A 46 -11.34 -7.09 32.55
C LEU A 46 -10.58 -7.48 33.81
N ALA A 47 -10.83 -6.80 34.93
CA ALA A 47 -10.21 -7.12 36.20
C ALA A 47 -10.67 -8.50 36.72
N ASP A 48 -11.95 -8.80 36.63
CA ASP A 48 -12.50 -10.11 37.01
C ASP A 48 -11.95 -11.24 36.16
N LEU A 49 -11.90 -11.06 34.84
CA LEU A 49 -11.32 -12.05 33.94
C LEU A 49 -9.83 -12.29 34.23
N LEU A 50 -9.09 -11.23 34.55
CA LEU A 50 -7.68 -11.33 34.91
C LEU A 50 -7.49 -12.07 36.21
N ALA A 51 -8.28 -11.74 37.26
CA ALA A 51 -8.25 -12.38 38.57
C ALA A 51 -8.54 -13.88 38.50
N HIS A 52 -9.42 -14.29 37.60
CA HIS A 52 -9.75 -15.72 37.38
C HIS A 52 -8.83 -16.43 36.36
N GLY A 53 -7.76 -15.77 35.88
CA GLY A 53 -6.81 -16.36 34.92
C GLY A 53 -7.40 -16.64 33.53
N LEU A 54 -8.52 -16.03 33.19
CA LEU A 54 -9.23 -16.22 31.93
C LEU A 54 -8.68 -15.37 30.77
N ILE A 55 -7.78 -14.42 31.06
CA ILE A 55 -7.12 -13.60 30.05
C ILE A 55 -5.78 -14.22 29.64
N ARG A 56 -5.68 -14.47 28.35
CA ARG A 56 -4.40 -14.83 27.75
C ARG A 56 -3.73 -13.56 27.23
N GLY A 57 -2.50 -13.25 27.72
CA GLY A 57 -1.71 -12.11 27.24
C GLY A 57 -1.35 -12.23 25.76
N SER A 58 -1.52 -11.14 25.03
CA SER A 58 -1.02 -11.01 23.65
C SER A 58 0.48 -10.67 23.67
N PHE A 59 1.20 -11.15 22.67
CA PHE A 59 2.58 -10.72 22.47
C PHE A 59 2.63 -9.24 22.08
N VAL A 60 3.39 -8.46 22.85
CA VAL A 60 3.68 -7.07 22.53
C VAL A 60 5.09 -7.01 21.96
N PRO A 61 5.23 -6.67 20.67
CA PRO A 61 6.55 -6.51 20.07
C PRO A 61 7.34 -5.38 20.75
N ASP A 62 8.65 -5.44 20.65
CA ASP A 62 9.51 -4.31 21.00
C ASP A 62 9.22 -3.09 20.12
N GLU A 63 9.72 -1.92 20.52
CA GLU A 63 9.47 -0.64 19.85
C GLU A 63 9.91 -0.67 18.38
N GLN A 64 11.11 -1.15 18.11
CA GLN A 64 11.66 -1.24 16.76
C GLN A 64 10.79 -2.10 15.84
N THR A 65 10.31 -3.24 16.32
CA THR A 65 9.37 -4.10 15.58
C THR A 65 8.01 -3.41 15.37
N GLN A 66 7.56 -2.60 16.33
CA GLN A 66 6.31 -1.84 16.19
C GLN A 66 6.43 -0.74 15.13
N GLU A 67 7.54 -0.02 15.09
CA GLU A 67 7.85 1.00 14.08
C GLU A 67 7.90 0.39 12.69
N MET A 68 8.65 -0.69 12.51
CA MET A 68 8.70 -1.45 11.26
C MET A 68 7.31 -1.86 10.77
N ARG A 69 6.46 -2.37 11.68
CA ARG A 69 5.09 -2.75 11.34
C ARG A 69 4.24 -1.54 10.89
N ASN A 70 4.46 -0.38 11.48
CA ASN A 70 3.75 0.84 11.09
C ASN A 70 4.18 1.29 9.69
N LEU A 71 5.46 1.30 9.37
CA LEU A 71 5.99 1.61 8.05
C LEU A 71 5.41 0.67 6.99
N LEU A 72 5.46 -0.63 7.21
CA LEU A 72 4.95 -1.63 6.26
C LEU A 72 3.42 -1.54 6.06
N ARG A 73 2.67 -1.19 7.10
CA ARG A 73 1.22 -0.95 6.98
C ARG A 73 0.91 0.30 6.16
N THR A 74 1.65 1.39 6.41
CA THR A 74 1.52 2.63 5.66
C THR A 74 1.87 2.40 4.20
N ARG A 75 2.98 1.73 3.92
CA ARG A 75 3.36 1.32 2.56
C ARG A 75 2.23 0.55 1.85
N LYS A 76 1.66 -0.45 2.52
CA LYS A 76 0.54 -1.23 1.96
C LYS A 76 -0.67 -0.35 1.64
N GLN A 77 -0.95 0.65 2.47
CA GLN A 77 -2.04 1.59 2.23
C GLN A 77 -1.75 2.46 1.01
N LEU A 78 -0.55 3.03 0.90
CA LEU A 78 -0.14 3.83 -0.25
C LEU A 78 -0.20 3.05 -1.57
N VAL A 79 0.21 1.77 -1.58
CA VAL A 79 0.06 0.90 -2.76
C VAL A 79 -1.41 0.75 -3.18
N ARG A 80 -2.34 0.64 -2.22
CA ARG A 80 -3.78 0.59 -2.53
C ARG A 80 -4.30 1.92 -3.08
N GLU A 81 -3.84 3.03 -2.53
CA GLU A 81 -4.19 4.37 -3.01
C GLU A 81 -3.68 4.60 -4.44
N ARG A 82 -2.43 4.22 -4.72
CA ARG A 82 -1.88 4.22 -6.08
C ARG A 82 -2.78 3.44 -7.05
N THR A 83 -3.15 2.23 -6.68
CA THR A 83 -4.05 1.39 -7.49
C THR A 83 -5.40 2.08 -7.74
N SER A 84 -5.96 2.76 -6.73
CA SER A 84 -7.20 3.51 -6.87
C SER A 84 -7.05 4.68 -7.87
N HIS A 85 -5.91 5.36 -7.87
CA HIS A 85 -5.64 6.43 -8.85
C HIS A 85 -5.45 5.88 -10.27
N VAL A 86 -4.79 4.74 -10.44
CA VAL A 86 -4.69 4.06 -11.75
C VAL A 86 -6.08 3.71 -12.29
N GLN A 87 -6.96 3.15 -11.47
CA GLN A 87 -8.34 2.86 -11.87
C GLN A 87 -9.14 4.11 -12.26
N ARG A 88 -8.88 5.26 -11.61
CA ARG A 88 -9.51 6.53 -11.99
C ARG A 88 -8.99 7.04 -13.33
N ILE A 89 -7.71 6.88 -13.63
CA ILE A 89 -7.14 7.16 -14.95
C ILE A 89 -7.84 6.30 -16.01
N GLN A 90 -7.94 4.99 -15.79
CA GLN A 90 -8.62 4.09 -16.72
C GLN A 90 -10.06 4.51 -16.97
N LYS A 91 -10.83 4.85 -15.92
CA LYS A 91 -12.20 5.36 -16.07
C LYS A 91 -12.26 6.68 -16.86
N THR A 92 -11.30 7.57 -16.67
CA THR A 92 -11.25 8.84 -17.41
C THR A 92 -10.92 8.61 -18.89
N LEU A 93 -10.06 7.65 -19.19
CA LEU A 93 -9.75 7.25 -20.56
C LEU A 93 -10.96 6.58 -21.22
N GLU A 94 -11.65 5.68 -20.50
CA GLU A 94 -12.89 5.06 -20.96
C GLU A 94 -13.99 6.09 -21.27
N ASP A 95 -14.18 7.11 -20.43
CA ASP A 95 -15.12 8.22 -20.65
C ASP A 95 -14.76 9.02 -21.91
N ALA A 96 -13.48 9.13 -22.25
CA ALA A 96 -12.98 9.72 -23.47
C ALA A 96 -13.02 8.77 -24.69
N ASN A 97 -13.51 7.53 -24.53
CA ASN A 97 -13.45 6.44 -25.52
C ASN A 97 -12.02 6.03 -25.91
N ILE A 98 -11.06 6.14 -25.02
CA ILE A 98 -9.68 5.65 -25.18
C ILE A 98 -9.56 4.28 -24.53
N LYS A 99 -9.25 3.24 -25.31
CA LYS A 99 -9.20 1.83 -24.88
C LYS A 99 -7.77 1.34 -24.62
N LEU A 100 -6.97 2.17 -23.97
CA LEU A 100 -5.54 1.92 -23.80
C LEU A 100 -5.25 0.63 -23.01
N ASP A 101 -6.07 0.29 -22.03
CA ASP A 101 -5.95 -0.91 -21.20
C ASP A 101 -6.25 -2.22 -21.95
N SER A 102 -6.88 -2.16 -23.12
CA SER A 102 -7.08 -3.34 -23.98
C SER A 102 -5.82 -3.75 -24.74
N VAL A 103 -4.90 -2.82 -24.97
CA VAL A 103 -3.70 -3.02 -25.81
C VAL A 103 -2.38 -3.00 -25.00
N ILE A 104 -2.38 -2.44 -23.81
CA ILE A 104 -1.21 -2.42 -22.91
C ILE A 104 -1.58 -2.92 -21.50
N CYS A 105 -0.70 -3.68 -20.89
CA CYS A 105 -0.93 -4.27 -19.57
C CYS A 105 -0.80 -3.25 -18.42
N ASP A 106 0.04 -2.23 -18.58
CA ASP A 106 0.28 -1.20 -17.57
C ASP A 106 0.07 0.19 -18.18
N VAL A 107 -1.10 0.76 -17.89
CA VAL A 107 -1.53 2.06 -18.40
C VAL A 107 -0.66 3.22 -17.87
N VAL A 108 -0.05 3.07 -16.71
CA VAL A 108 0.84 4.08 -16.11
C VAL A 108 2.32 3.71 -16.21
N GLY A 109 2.64 2.62 -16.90
CA GLY A 109 4.01 2.26 -17.25
C GLY A 109 4.59 3.20 -18.32
N LEU A 110 5.85 3.00 -18.67
CA LEU A 110 6.62 3.91 -19.54
C LEU A 110 5.85 4.42 -20.77
N SER A 111 5.29 3.53 -21.57
CA SER A 111 4.57 3.88 -22.80
C SER A 111 3.17 4.46 -22.53
N GLY A 112 2.42 3.84 -21.64
CA GLY A 112 1.08 4.32 -21.27
C GLY A 112 1.15 5.72 -20.68
N ARG A 113 2.13 5.97 -19.83
CA ARG A 113 2.39 7.28 -19.25
C ARG A 113 2.73 8.33 -20.31
N ALA A 114 3.66 8.01 -21.23
CA ALA A 114 4.03 8.93 -22.33
C ALA A 114 2.81 9.30 -23.21
N MET A 115 1.94 8.34 -23.51
CA MET A 115 0.72 8.59 -24.28
C MET A 115 -0.28 9.45 -23.48
N ILE A 116 -0.46 9.19 -22.18
CA ILE A 116 -1.34 9.98 -21.33
C ILE A 116 -0.82 11.42 -21.18
N GLU A 117 0.48 11.60 -21.00
CA GLU A 117 1.12 12.93 -20.93
C GLU A 117 0.92 13.70 -22.24
N ALA A 118 1.09 13.07 -23.40
CA ALA A 118 0.81 13.66 -24.70
C ALA A 118 -0.68 14.06 -24.85
N LEU A 119 -1.60 13.21 -24.41
CA LEU A 119 -3.04 13.53 -24.37
C LEU A 119 -3.32 14.74 -23.48
N ILE A 120 -2.65 14.86 -22.33
CA ILE A 120 -2.76 16.01 -21.41
C ILE A 120 -2.25 17.28 -22.06
N GLU A 121 -1.16 17.23 -22.83
CA GLU A 121 -0.58 18.37 -23.54
C GLU A 121 -1.38 18.76 -24.79
N GLY A 122 -2.32 17.91 -25.20
CA GLY A 122 -3.26 18.26 -26.27
C GLY A 122 -3.06 17.51 -27.57
N GLU A 123 -2.12 16.57 -27.61
CA GLU A 123 -2.05 15.68 -28.77
C GLU A 123 -3.34 14.87 -28.90
N SER A 124 -3.84 14.77 -30.11
CA SER A 124 -5.08 14.07 -30.43
C SER A 124 -4.96 13.18 -31.67
N ASP A 125 -3.81 13.19 -32.32
CA ASP A 125 -3.54 12.30 -33.46
C ASP A 125 -3.18 10.90 -32.96
N PRO A 126 -4.04 9.89 -33.21
CA PRO A 126 -3.79 8.52 -32.76
C PRO A 126 -2.47 7.94 -33.28
N SER A 127 -2.03 8.33 -34.46
CA SER A 127 -0.78 7.85 -35.05
C SER A 127 0.43 8.36 -34.28
N ARG A 128 0.44 9.66 -33.95
CA ARG A 128 1.51 10.25 -33.12
C ARG A 128 1.53 9.70 -31.70
N LEU A 129 0.37 9.46 -31.13
CA LEU A 129 0.27 8.83 -29.83
C LEU A 129 0.80 7.39 -29.85
N ALA A 130 0.52 6.64 -30.90
CA ALA A 130 1.02 5.27 -31.08
C ALA A 130 2.55 5.21 -31.23
N GLU A 131 3.18 6.23 -31.84
CA GLU A 131 4.64 6.33 -31.97
C GLU A 131 5.37 6.44 -30.62
N LEU A 132 4.68 6.85 -29.54
CA LEU A 132 5.23 6.89 -28.20
C LEU A 132 5.34 5.50 -27.55
N ALA A 133 4.86 4.47 -28.24
CA ALA A 133 4.93 3.10 -27.76
C ALA A 133 6.37 2.59 -27.73
N HIS A 134 6.81 2.10 -26.59
CA HIS A 134 8.10 1.42 -26.52
C HIS A 134 8.07 0.10 -27.29
N ARG A 135 9.18 -0.26 -27.93
CA ARG A 135 9.38 -1.49 -28.74
C ARG A 135 8.96 -2.81 -28.06
N ARG A 136 8.73 -2.83 -26.75
CA ARG A 136 8.28 -4.01 -26.01
C ARG A 136 6.75 -4.20 -26.03
N ILE A 137 5.99 -3.23 -26.51
CA ILE A 137 4.55 -3.39 -26.70
C ILE A 137 4.33 -4.35 -27.86
N LYS A 138 3.50 -5.37 -27.62
CA LYS A 138 3.23 -6.42 -28.60
C LYS A 138 2.12 -6.03 -29.59
N ALA A 139 1.27 -5.08 -29.22
CA ALA A 139 0.19 -4.62 -30.07
C ALA A 139 0.75 -3.91 -31.32
N PRO A 140 0.21 -4.19 -32.51
CA PRO A 140 0.58 -3.49 -33.73
C PRO A 140 0.29 -1.99 -33.63
N PRO A 141 1.04 -1.11 -34.31
CA PRO A 141 0.77 0.34 -34.27
C PRO A 141 -0.65 0.73 -34.73
N GLU A 142 -1.23 -0.02 -35.64
CA GLU A 142 -2.60 0.19 -36.13
C GLU A 142 -3.65 -0.08 -35.02
N GLU A 143 -3.52 -1.18 -34.29
CA GLU A 143 -4.38 -1.53 -33.16
C GLU A 143 -4.24 -0.53 -32.02
N LEU A 144 -3.00 -0.08 -31.76
CA LEU A 144 -2.71 0.94 -30.76
C LEU A 144 -3.34 2.29 -31.16
N GLY A 145 -3.25 2.68 -32.44
CA GLY A 145 -3.90 3.87 -32.97
C GLY A 145 -5.43 3.82 -32.85
N GLU A 146 -6.04 2.67 -33.14
CA GLU A 146 -7.50 2.50 -32.96
C GLU A 146 -7.90 2.60 -31.47
N ALA A 147 -7.14 2.00 -30.56
CA ALA A 147 -7.37 2.09 -29.13
C ALA A 147 -7.23 3.53 -28.56
N LEU A 148 -6.44 4.37 -29.22
CA LEU A 148 -6.21 5.78 -28.87
C LEU A 148 -7.18 6.74 -29.56
N ARG A 149 -8.10 6.23 -30.36
CA ARG A 149 -9.11 7.05 -31.08
C ARG A 149 -10.29 7.39 -30.16
N GLY A 150 -10.24 8.59 -29.60
CA GLY A 150 -11.27 9.06 -28.67
C GLY A 150 -11.45 10.59 -28.69
N ARG A 151 -12.29 11.08 -27.80
CA ARG A 151 -12.58 12.52 -27.64
C ARG A 151 -12.10 13.02 -26.27
N VAL A 152 -10.85 13.46 -26.18
CA VAL A 152 -10.27 14.00 -24.96
C VAL A 152 -10.60 15.48 -24.81
N THR A 153 -11.40 15.83 -23.82
CA THR A 153 -11.81 17.21 -23.49
C THR A 153 -10.83 17.87 -22.51
N LYS A 154 -10.98 19.17 -22.27
CA LYS A 154 -10.22 19.87 -21.20
C LYS A 154 -10.45 19.26 -19.83
N HIS A 155 -11.65 18.75 -19.55
CA HIS A 155 -11.99 18.10 -18.30
C HIS A 155 -11.21 16.78 -18.12
N HIS A 156 -11.16 15.94 -19.16
CA HIS A 156 -10.38 14.70 -19.13
C HIS A 156 -8.90 14.99 -18.90
N ARG A 157 -8.31 15.96 -19.59
CA ARG A 157 -6.90 16.37 -19.42
C ARG A 157 -6.60 16.81 -17.99
N PHE A 158 -7.52 17.58 -17.39
CA PHE A 158 -7.38 18.01 -16.00
C PHE A 158 -7.38 16.81 -15.04
N LEU A 159 -8.33 15.87 -15.18
CA LEU A 159 -8.42 14.69 -14.33
C LEU A 159 -7.22 13.75 -14.50
N LEU A 160 -6.78 13.51 -15.74
CA LEU A 160 -5.60 12.69 -16.02
C LEU A 160 -4.36 13.29 -15.35
N ARG A 161 -4.12 14.59 -15.52
CA ARG A 161 -3.00 15.31 -14.86
C ARG A 161 -3.08 15.22 -13.35
N LEU A 162 -4.27 15.45 -12.78
CA LEU A 162 -4.50 15.37 -11.34
C LEU A 162 -4.11 13.98 -10.79
N HIS A 163 -4.57 12.91 -11.46
CA HIS A 163 -4.30 11.55 -10.99
C HIS A 163 -2.87 11.10 -11.23
N LEU A 164 -2.21 11.53 -12.31
CA LEU A 164 -0.78 11.26 -12.51
C LEU A 164 0.07 11.92 -11.42
N ASN A 165 -0.20 13.18 -11.10
CA ASN A 165 0.51 13.90 -10.02
C ASN A 165 0.36 13.20 -8.65
N HIS A 166 -0.84 12.65 -8.37
CA HIS A 166 -1.03 11.88 -7.13
C HIS A 166 -0.25 10.57 -7.15
N ILE A 167 -0.19 9.88 -8.30
CA ILE A 167 0.61 8.66 -8.42
C ILE A 167 2.08 8.95 -8.18
N ASP A 168 2.62 10.03 -8.74
CA ASP A 168 4.01 10.44 -8.53
C ASP A 168 4.33 10.76 -7.06
N ALA A 169 3.44 11.49 -6.41
CA ALA A 169 3.58 11.80 -4.99
C ALA A 169 3.52 10.53 -4.11
N ILE A 170 2.62 9.59 -4.43
CA ILE A 170 2.50 8.32 -3.71
C ILE A 170 3.72 7.44 -3.96
N GLU A 171 4.23 7.36 -5.19
CA GLU A 171 5.44 6.60 -5.52
C GLU A 171 6.67 7.16 -4.81
N GLY A 172 6.78 8.50 -4.71
CA GLY A 172 7.81 9.15 -3.90
C GLY A 172 7.73 8.77 -2.43
N ALA A 173 6.53 8.85 -1.84
CA ALA A 173 6.32 8.46 -0.44
C ALA A 173 6.60 6.95 -0.19
N ILE A 174 6.27 6.08 -1.14
CA ILE A 174 6.61 4.65 -1.05
C ILE A 174 8.13 4.46 -1.07
N ALA A 175 8.86 5.18 -1.94
CA ALA A 175 10.30 5.10 -2.01
C ALA A 175 10.99 5.58 -0.72
N GLU A 176 10.47 6.64 -0.09
CA GLU A 176 10.94 7.11 1.22
C GLU A 176 10.74 6.04 2.31
N ILE A 177 9.55 5.42 2.35
CA ILE A 177 9.28 4.34 3.31
C ILE A 177 10.17 3.12 3.03
N ASP A 178 10.41 2.76 1.78
CA ASP A 178 11.28 1.63 1.42
C ASP A 178 12.72 1.87 1.88
N SER A 179 13.23 3.10 1.76
CA SER A 179 14.55 3.51 2.26
C SER A 179 14.62 3.42 3.78
N GLU A 180 13.58 3.87 4.49
CA GLU A 180 13.51 3.81 5.95
C GLU A 180 13.42 2.36 6.44
N VAL A 181 12.61 1.53 5.80
CA VAL A 181 12.51 0.10 6.08
C VAL A 181 13.86 -0.59 5.88
N GLU A 182 14.61 -0.26 4.83
CA GLU A 182 15.91 -0.86 4.56
C GLU A 182 16.94 -0.56 5.68
N THR A 183 16.88 0.65 6.25
CA THR A 183 17.71 1.04 7.40
C THR A 183 17.35 0.24 8.66
N HIS A 184 16.06 0.04 8.92
CA HIS A 184 15.57 -0.67 10.10
C HIS A 184 15.69 -2.20 10.00
N ILE A 185 15.78 -2.76 8.79
CA ILE A 185 15.81 -4.21 8.56
C ILE A 185 17.20 -4.82 8.82
N GLU A 186 18.26 -4.00 8.83
CA GLU A 186 19.65 -4.46 8.93
C GLU A 186 19.90 -5.39 10.13
N PRO A 187 19.43 -5.10 11.35
CA PRO A 187 19.60 -5.99 12.50
C PRO A 187 18.88 -7.35 12.32
N PHE A 188 17.87 -7.41 11.47
CA PHE A 188 17.05 -8.60 11.23
C PHE A 188 17.42 -9.37 9.96
N ARG A 189 18.40 -8.91 9.18
CA ARG A 189 18.77 -9.48 7.87
C ARG A 189 19.02 -10.99 7.94
N THR A 190 19.81 -11.45 8.89
CA THR A 190 20.11 -12.89 9.08
C THR A 190 18.85 -13.71 9.40
N ALA A 191 17.93 -13.15 10.20
CA ALA A 191 16.67 -13.82 10.52
C ALA A 191 15.75 -13.91 9.30
N ILE A 192 15.69 -12.84 8.49
CA ILE A 192 14.92 -12.79 7.25
C ILE A 192 15.45 -13.81 6.23
N GLU A 193 16.77 -13.88 6.04
CA GLU A 193 17.41 -14.86 5.16
C GLU A 193 17.05 -16.30 5.57
N ARG A 194 17.08 -16.60 6.86
CA ARG A 194 16.64 -17.92 7.37
C ARG A 194 15.16 -18.18 7.12
N LEU A 195 14.30 -17.18 7.29
CA LEU A 195 12.85 -17.31 7.06
C LEU A 195 12.51 -17.46 5.57
N THR A 196 13.27 -16.84 4.66
CA THR A 196 13.06 -16.99 3.21
C THR A 196 13.40 -18.38 2.68
N THR A 197 14.16 -19.21 3.44
CA THR A 197 14.40 -20.60 3.08
C THR A 197 13.20 -21.51 3.32
N ILE A 198 12.17 -21.03 4.04
CA ILE A 198 10.92 -21.78 4.29
C ILE A 198 10.02 -21.68 3.05
N PRO A 199 9.64 -22.78 2.37
CA PRO A 199 8.92 -22.75 1.10
C PRO A 199 7.57 -22.04 1.10
N SER A 200 6.95 -21.83 2.26
CA SER A 200 5.67 -21.14 2.43
C SER A 200 5.78 -19.68 2.88
N ALA A 201 6.98 -19.20 3.14
CA ALA A 201 7.21 -17.79 3.50
C ALA A 201 7.25 -16.93 2.24
N ILE A 202 6.09 -16.48 1.77
CA ILE A 202 6.00 -15.47 0.72
C ILE A 202 6.40 -14.11 1.33
N PHE A 203 7.70 -13.87 1.44
CA PHE A 203 8.19 -12.51 1.57
C PHE A 203 8.24 -11.90 0.17
N PRO A 204 7.68 -10.70 -0.06
CA PRO A 204 7.91 -10.01 -1.31
C PRO A 204 9.44 -9.84 -1.45
N PRO A 205 10.00 -10.10 -2.64
CA PRO A 205 11.43 -9.87 -2.85
C PRO A 205 11.74 -8.42 -2.49
N ALA A 206 12.78 -8.21 -1.71
CA ALA A 206 13.34 -6.88 -1.50
C ALA A 206 13.53 -6.26 -2.90
N SER A 207 12.99 -5.06 -3.10
CA SER A 207 12.93 -4.39 -4.39
C SER A 207 14.30 -4.50 -5.06
N SER A 208 14.37 -5.28 -6.12
CA SER A 208 15.51 -5.24 -7.02
C SER A 208 15.55 -3.84 -7.59
N SER A 209 16.46 -3.01 -7.08
CA SER A 209 16.82 -1.73 -7.68
C SER A 209 16.95 -1.92 -9.20
N PRO A 210 16.39 -1.04 -10.03
CA PRO A 210 16.62 -1.11 -11.45
C PRO A 210 18.13 -0.96 -11.66
N LYS A 211 18.79 -2.04 -12.10
CA LYS A 211 20.17 -1.98 -12.54
C LYS A 211 20.24 -0.91 -13.61
N SER A 212 20.88 0.19 -13.27
CA SER A 212 21.40 1.16 -14.22
C SER A 212 22.17 0.39 -15.30
N VAL A 213 21.58 0.27 -16.48
CA VAL A 213 22.31 -0.14 -17.66
C VAL A 213 22.86 1.15 -18.27
N MET A 214 24.06 1.53 -17.83
CA MET A 214 24.98 2.31 -18.65
C MET A 214 25.57 1.35 -19.69
N THR A 215 25.36 1.62 -20.90
CA THR A 215 26.10 1.57 -22.17
C THR A 215 25.12 1.37 -23.31
#